data_a7e4ea7ddead7cdc5d7be0b1d242e4e8
#
_entry.id   a7e4ea7ddead7cdc5d7be0b1d242e4e8
#
_cell.length_a   1.000
_cell.length_b   1.000
_cell.length_c   1.000
_cell.angle_alpha   90.00
_cell.angle_beta   90.00
_cell.angle_gamma   90.00
#
_symmetry.space_group_name_H-M   'P 1'
#
loop_
_entity.id
_entity.type
_entity.pdbx_description
1 polymer ?
#
loop_
_entity_poly.entity_id
_entity_poly.type
_entity_poly.pdbx_seq_one_letter_code
_entity_poly.pdbx_strand_id
1 'polypeptide(L)'
;TSQQLAGEKLAINTDQWDGYPVERQKFYKIITKSQANIVLAGDSHNSWFSNLYDDDKNFVGVEIGAPAISSPSLADSYGDFTDIIEKSFIEENDGLIWVNGSYKGYTSLAIHKDYIDVSYKYVSTVKSKDYLSLKPYTFRVEHNKPYT
;
A
#
# COMPACT_ATOMS: atom_id res chain seq x y z
N THR A 1 5.71 -6.76 12.30
CA THR A 1 4.93 -7.74 13.07
C THR A 1 4.20 -7.02 14.19
N SER A 2 2.88 -6.93 14.13
CA SER A 2 2.07 -6.49 15.25
C SER A 2 2.03 -7.60 16.30
N GLN A 3 2.55 -7.38 17.50
CA GLN A 3 2.32 -8.30 18.61
C GLN A 3 0.95 -8.03 19.23
N GLN A 4 0.14 -9.07 19.37
CA GLN A 4 -1.06 -9.00 20.16
C GLN A 4 -0.70 -9.01 21.65
N LEU A 5 -0.92 -7.91 22.35
CA LEU A 5 -0.98 -7.87 23.80
C LEU A 5 -2.41 -7.49 24.18
N ALA A 6 -3.07 -8.37 24.91
CA ALA A 6 -4.44 -8.14 25.43
C ALA A 6 -5.52 -7.81 24.37
N GLY A 7 -5.42 -8.43 23.18
CA GLY A 7 -6.39 -8.21 22.11
C GLY A 7 -6.15 -6.99 21.23
N GLU A 8 -5.14 -6.16 21.55
CA GLU A 8 -4.77 -5.00 20.74
C GLU A 8 -3.54 -5.30 19.87
N LYS A 9 -3.62 -4.96 18.58
CA LYS A 9 -2.47 -5.02 17.68
C LYS A 9 -1.52 -3.87 18.01
N LEU A 10 -0.29 -4.17 18.42
CA LEU A 10 0.76 -3.17 18.60
C LEU A 10 1.35 -2.82 17.23
N ALA A 11 1.26 -1.54 16.86
CA ALA A 11 1.94 -1.04 15.68
C ALA A 11 3.47 -1.05 15.89
N ILE A 12 4.22 -1.60 14.93
CA ILE A 12 5.70 -1.59 14.96
C ILE A 12 6.23 -0.19 14.64
N ASN A 13 5.59 0.49 13.70
CA ASN A 13 5.93 1.85 13.32
C ASN A 13 4.79 2.78 13.76
N THR A 14 5.02 3.53 14.82
CA THR A 14 4.05 4.48 15.38
C THR A 14 4.02 5.82 14.64
N ASP A 15 4.89 6.01 13.65
CA ASP A 15 4.91 7.19 12.79
C ASP A 15 3.96 7.08 11.58
N GLN A 16 3.26 5.96 11.47
CA GLN A 16 2.21 5.71 10.49
C GLN A 16 0.82 5.78 11.13
N TRP A 17 -0.24 5.73 10.32
CA TRP A 17 -1.63 5.74 10.78
C TRP A 17 -1.95 4.65 11.81
N ASP A 18 -1.18 3.56 11.83
CA ASP A 18 -1.30 2.50 12.85
C ASP A 18 -0.91 2.98 14.25
N GLY A 19 -0.09 4.01 14.36
CA GLY A 19 0.21 4.70 15.62
C GLY A 19 -0.90 5.63 16.10
N TYR A 20 -1.88 5.96 15.25
CA TYR A 20 -2.95 6.94 15.52
C TYR A 20 -4.35 6.36 15.24
N PRO A 21 -4.72 5.22 15.83
CA PRO A 21 -5.94 4.49 15.45
C PRO A 21 -7.21 5.31 15.64
N VAL A 22 -7.30 6.14 16.68
CA VAL A 22 -8.46 7.00 16.95
C VAL A 22 -8.61 8.05 15.84
N GLU A 23 -7.54 8.69 15.43
CA GLU A 23 -7.58 9.71 14.38
C GLU A 23 -7.82 9.07 13.00
N ARG A 24 -7.26 7.89 12.76
CA ARG A 24 -7.54 7.09 11.54
C ARG A 24 -9.04 6.81 11.43
N GLN A 25 -9.69 6.38 12.50
CA GLN A 25 -11.14 6.13 12.50
C GLN A 25 -11.97 7.40 12.30
N LYS A 26 -11.56 8.54 12.86
CA LYS A 26 -12.20 9.83 12.56
C LYS A 26 -12.08 10.17 11.07
N PHE A 27 -10.91 10.00 10.51
CA PHE A 27 -10.66 10.21 9.08
C PHE A 27 -11.56 9.29 8.24
N TYR A 28 -11.63 8.00 8.54
CA TYR A 28 -12.50 7.05 7.85
C TYR A 28 -13.98 7.45 7.90
N LYS A 29 -14.48 7.89 9.06
CA LYS A 29 -15.85 8.42 9.20
C LYS A 29 -16.13 9.66 8.34
N ILE A 30 -15.10 10.43 8.02
CA ILE A 30 -15.26 11.61 7.13
C ILE A 30 -15.32 11.16 5.67
N ILE A 31 -14.35 10.35 5.22
CA ILE A 31 -14.26 9.95 3.82
C ILE A 31 -15.39 9.01 3.39
N THR A 32 -15.92 8.17 4.28
CA THR A 32 -17.06 7.29 3.98
C THR A 32 -18.37 8.03 3.70
N LYS A 33 -18.45 9.34 4.00
CA LYS A 33 -19.56 10.18 3.58
C LYS A 33 -19.54 10.52 2.10
N SER A 34 -18.41 10.36 1.45
CA SER A 34 -18.24 10.49 0.00
C SER A 34 -18.42 9.14 -0.69
N GLN A 35 -18.66 9.16 -2.00
CA GLN A 35 -18.67 7.95 -2.81
C GLN A 35 -17.27 7.70 -3.36
N ALA A 36 -16.79 6.48 -3.33
CA ALA A 36 -15.51 6.04 -3.85
C ALA A 36 -14.29 6.75 -3.21
N ASN A 37 -13.66 6.09 -2.28
CA ASN A 37 -12.49 6.63 -1.59
C ASN A 37 -11.21 5.96 -2.08
N ILE A 38 -10.31 6.78 -2.60
CA ILE A 38 -8.94 6.37 -2.93
C ILE A 38 -8.00 7.21 -2.08
N VAL A 39 -7.18 6.55 -1.28
CA VAL A 39 -6.11 7.17 -0.50
C VAL A 39 -4.80 6.98 -1.26
N LEU A 40 -4.13 8.08 -1.58
CA LEU A 40 -2.81 8.06 -2.19
C LEU A 40 -1.78 8.29 -1.10
N ALA A 41 -0.82 7.38 -0.99
CA ALA A 41 0.23 7.42 0.03
C ALA A 41 1.62 7.29 -0.60
N GLY A 42 2.63 7.69 0.16
CA GLY A 42 4.05 7.60 -0.18
C GLY A 42 4.89 7.37 1.07
N ASP A 43 6.06 7.97 1.14
CA ASP A 43 6.99 8.02 2.27
C ASP A 43 7.63 6.68 2.67
N SER A 44 6.90 5.59 2.68
CA SER A 44 7.39 4.27 3.07
C SER A 44 8.40 3.64 2.09
N HIS A 45 8.63 4.28 0.95
CA HIS A 45 9.55 3.89 -0.13
C HIS A 45 9.23 2.55 -0.81
N ASN A 46 8.14 1.90 -0.42
CA ASN A 46 7.66 0.64 -0.99
C ASN A 46 6.31 0.86 -1.68
N SER A 47 5.96 -0.02 -2.60
CA SER A 47 4.62 -0.02 -3.19
C SER A 47 3.67 -0.81 -2.32
N TRP A 48 2.48 -0.28 -2.11
CA TRP A 48 1.41 -0.91 -1.34
C TRP A 48 0.10 -0.83 -2.10
N PHE A 49 -0.70 -1.88 -2.02
CA PHE A 49 -2.06 -1.88 -2.52
C PHE A 49 -2.97 -2.57 -1.50
N SER A 50 -3.88 -1.82 -0.89
CA SER A 50 -4.68 -2.28 0.24
C SER A 50 -6.14 -1.91 0.09
N ASN A 51 -7.04 -2.82 0.49
CA ASN A 51 -8.39 -2.44 0.88
C ASN A 51 -8.37 -1.84 2.29
N LEU A 52 -9.10 -0.77 2.50
CA LEU A 52 -9.23 -0.12 3.80
C LEU A 52 -10.56 -0.52 4.44
N TYR A 53 -10.50 -0.88 5.71
CA TYR A 53 -11.66 -1.25 6.52
C TYR A 53 -11.67 -0.46 7.82
N ASP A 54 -12.87 -0.06 8.26
CA ASP A 54 -13.04 0.52 9.60
C ASP A 54 -13.02 -0.56 10.70
N ASP A 55 -13.15 -0.14 11.98
CA ASP A 55 -13.12 -1.05 13.12
C ASP A 55 -14.29 -2.06 13.10
N ASP A 56 -15.39 -1.70 12.43
CA ASP A 56 -16.58 -2.55 12.24
C ASP A 56 -16.45 -3.45 10.99
N LYS A 57 -15.28 -3.48 10.33
CA LYS A 57 -14.98 -4.22 9.10
C LYS A 57 -15.78 -3.77 7.87
N ASN A 58 -16.34 -2.57 7.88
CA ASN A 58 -16.95 -2.01 6.69
C ASN A 58 -15.87 -1.51 5.73
N PHE A 59 -16.05 -1.75 4.44
CA PHE A 59 -15.15 -1.24 3.42
C PHE A 59 -15.20 0.30 3.36
N VAL A 60 -14.04 0.93 3.44
CA VAL A 60 -13.86 2.39 3.45
C VAL A 60 -13.37 2.89 2.10
N GLY A 61 -12.49 2.14 1.46
CA GLY A 61 -11.83 2.54 0.22
C GLY A 61 -10.59 1.71 -0.08
N VAL A 62 -9.77 2.19 -0.99
CA VAL A 62 -8.50 1.56 -1.37
C VAL A 62 -7.35 2.52 -1.14
N GLU A 63 -6.26 2.01 -0.57
CA GLU A 63 -4.99 2.73 -0.48
C GLU A 63 -4.05 2.28 -1.60
N ILE A 64 -3.41 3.27 -2.23
CA ILE A 64 -2.40 3.11 -3.28
C ILE A 64 -1.13 3.79 -2.79
N GLY A 65 -0.21 3.02 -2.23
CA GLY A 65 1.10 3.49 -1.78
C GLY A 65 2.11 3.45 -2.93
N ALA A 66 2.69 4.59 -3.25
CA ALA A 66 3.66 4.70 -4.34
C ALA A 66 5.08 4.33 -3.90
N PRO A 67 5.90 3.71 -4.77
CA PRO A 67 7.30 3.42 -4.50
C PRO A 67 8.15 4.70 -4.46
N ALA A 68 9.34 4.61 -3.90
CA ALA A 68 10.35 5.65 -4.07
C ALA A 68 10.89 5.68 -5.50
N ILE A 69 11.31 6.86 -5.95
CA ILE A 69 12.05 7.03 -7.21
C ILE A 69 13.48 6.50 -7.07
N SER A 70 14.14 6.76 -5.92
CA SER A 70 15.54 6.38 -5.70
C SER A 70 15.91 6.06 -4.25
N SER A 71 15.05 6.42 -3.28
CA SER A 71 15.33 6.17 -1.86
C SER A 71 15.36 4.67 -1.52
N PRO A 72 16.10 4.27 -0.47
CA PRO A 72 16.15 2.88 -0.01
C PRO A 72 14.74 2.33 0.30
N SER A 73 14.54 1.05 0.04
CA SER A 73 13.30 0.30 0.30
C SER A 73 13.59 -0.97 1.10
N LEU A 74 12.62 -1.86 1.25
CA LEU A 74 12.82 -3.13 1.95
C LEU A 74 14.00 -3.92 1.39
N ALA A 75 14.14 -4.01 0.06
CA ALA A 75 15.22 -4.76 -0.55
C ALA A 75 16.62 -4.20 -0.25
N ASP A 76 16.73 -2.90 -0.05
CA ASP A 76 18.02 -2.30 0.34
C ASP A 76 18.40 -2.63 1.80
N SER A 77 17.40 -2.94 2.64
CA SER A 77 17.62 -3.27 4.06
C SER A 77 17.73 -4.77 4.32
N TYR A 78 16.98 -5.58 3.58
CA TYR A 78 16.79 -7.00 3.84
C TYR A 78 17.31 -7.93 2.75
N GLY A 79 17.70 -7.38 1.57
CA GLY A 79 18.28 -8.17 0.48
C GLY A 79 17.40 -9.35 0.07
N ASP A 80 17.98 -10.55 0.07
CA ASP A 80 17.31 -11.80 -0.35
C ASP A 80 16.13 -12.21 0.55
N PHE A 81 15.97 -11.60 1.71
CA PHE A 81 14.84 -11.86 2.62
C PHE A 81 13.60 -11.01 2.30
N THR A 82 13.68 -10.11 1.32
CA THR A 82 12.58 -9.18 1.00
C THR A 82 11.28 -9.89 0.70
N ASP A 83 11.29 -10.93 -0.13
CA ASP A 83 10.08 -11.69 -0.50
C ASP A 83 9.41 -12.35 0.72
N ILE A 84 10.20 -12.83 1.68
CA ILE A 84 9.68 -13.43 2.92
C ILE A 84 8.98 -12.38 3.77
N ILE A 85 9.57 -11.18 3.85
CA ILE A 85 9.00 -10.06 4.61
C ILE A 85 7.73 -9.54 3.95
N GLU A 86 7.72 -9.38 2.62
CA GLU A 86 6.55 -8.98 1.85
C GLU A 86 5.38 -9.95 2.09
N LYS A 87 5.66 -11.25 2.04
CA LYS A 87 4.68 -12.30 2.32
C LYS A 87 4.14 -12.23 3.75
N SER A 88 5.01 -12.04 4.75
CA SER A 88 4.61 -11.86 6.14
C SER A 88 3.70 -10.64 6.32
N PHE A 89 3.97 -9.53 5.64
CA PHE A 89 3.09 -8.36 5.69
C PHE A 89 1.69 -8.66 5.16
N ILE A 90 1.57 -9.39 4.05
CA ILE A 90 0.28 -9.77 3.49
C ILE A 90 -0.46 -10.72 4.44
N GLU A 91 0.21 -11.71 5.01
CA GLU A 91 -0.38 -12.68 5.93
C GLU A 91 -0.86 -12.05 7.25
N GLU A 92 -0.19 -11.01 7.72
CA GLU A 92 -0.49 -10.36 9.00
C GLU A 92 -1.50 -9.18 8.88
N ASN A 93 -1.87 -8.77 7.66
CA ASN A 93 -2.73 -7.61 7.44
C ASN A 93 -3.88 -7.94 6.49
N ASP A 94 -5.07 -8.16 7.03
CA ASP A 94 -6.28 -8.56 6.31
C ASP A 94 -6.64 -7.66 5.09
N GLY A 95 -6.29 -6.39 5.14
CA GLY A 95 -6.57 -5.43 4.08
C GLY A 95 -5.48 -5.34 3.02
N LEU A 96 -4.26 -5.80 3.31
CA LEU A 96 -3.13 -5.69 2.39
C LEU A 96 -3.21 -6.77 1.30
N ILE A 97 -3.42 -6.33 0.07
CA ILE A 97 -3.56 -7.20 -1.10
C ILE A 97 -2.20 -7.49 -1.73
N TRP A 98 -1.34 -6.48 -1.78
CA TRP A 98 -0.05 -6.58 -2.44
C TRP A 98 0.94 -5.55 -1.93
N VAL A 99 2.20 -5.95 -1.89
CA VAL A 99 3.35 -5.11 -1.56
C VAL A 99 4.51 -5.42 -2.49
N ASN A 100 5.32 -4.43 -2.80
CA ASN A 100 6.60 -4.59 -3.45
C ASN A 100 7.62 -3.59 -2.90
N GLY A 101 8.63 -4.09 -2.24
CA GLY A 101 9.75 -3.31 -1.69
C GLY A 101 11.05 -3.51 -2.47
N SER A 102 11.01 -4.19 -3.62
CA SER A 102 12.20 -4.54 -4.39
C SER A 102 12.58 -3.49 -5.43
N TYR A 103 11.60 -2.84 -6.04
CA TYR A 103 11.85 -1.98 -7.20
C TYR A 103 11.55 -0.51 -6.94
N LYS A 104 12.26 0.34 -7.67
CA LYS A 104 12.06 1.79 -7.70
C LYS A 104 11.25 2.18 -8.92
N GLY A 105 10.45 3.23 -8.80
CA GLY A 105 9.61 3.65 -9.90
C GLY A 105 8.53 4.65 -9.50
N TYR A 106 7.39 4.56 -10.15
CA TYR A 106 6.26 5.44 -9.88
C TYR A 106 4.92 4.73 -10.15
N THR A 107 3.86 5.26 -9.59
CA THR A 107 2.50 4.80 -9.82
C THR A 107 1.77 5.76 -10.78
N SER A 108 1.10 5.20 -11.76
CA SER A 108 0.29 5.91 -12.74
C SER A 108 -1.17 5.49 -12.57
N LEU A 109 -2.07 6.47 -12.56
CA LEU A 109 -3.51 6.25 -12.43
C LEU A 109 -4.23 6.72 -13.69
N ALA A 110 -5.08 5.87 -14.25
CA ALA A 110 -6.05 6.26 -15.27
C ALA A 110 -7.44 6.25 -14.65
N ILE A 111 -8.00 7.45 -14.44
CA ILE A 111 -9.27 7.63 -13.74
C ILE A 111 -10.40 7.66 -14.76
N HIS A 112 -11.34 6.74 -14.63
CA HIS A 112 -12.54 6.64 -15.41
C HIS A 112 -13.76 6.88 -14.52
N LYS A 113 -14.95 7.00 -15.13
CA LYS A 113 -16.18 7.25 -14.38
C LYS A 113 -16.52 6.15 -13.37
N ASP A 114 -16.29 4.88 -13.73
CA ASP A 114 -16.76 3.73 -12.96
C ASP A 114 -15.61 2.89 -12.37
N TYR A 115 -14.35 3.19 -12.71
CA TYR A 115 -13.17 2.49 -12.24
C TYR A 115 -11.89 3.32 -12.36
N ILE A 116 -10.85 2.87 -11.69
CA ILE A 116 -9.50 3.42 -11.81
C ILE A 116 -8.55 2.28 -12.15
N ASP A 117 -7.76 2.44 -13.21
CA ASP A 117 -6.63 1.57 -13.52
C ASP A 117 -5.38 2.10 -12.84
N VAL A 118 -4.81 1.30 -11.97
CA VAL A 118 -3.58 1.56 -11.23
C VAL A 118 -2.45 0.81 -11.88
N SER A 119 -1.32 1.46 -12.14
CA SER A 119 -0.16 0.85 -12.77
C SER A 119 1.12 1.25 -12.03
N TYR A 120 1.74 0.29 -11.36
CA TYR A 120 3.06 0.45 -10.74
C TYR A 120 4.14 0.17 -11.77
N LYS A 121 4.90 1.19 -12.13
CA LYS A 121 5.93 1.15 -13.18
C LYS A 121 7.30 1.20 -12.54
N TYR A 122 8.15 0.28 -12.93
CA TYR A 122 9.45 0.06 -12.30
C TYR A 122 10.60 0.06 -13.30
N VAL A 123 11.78 0.31 -12.77
CA VAL A 123 13.05 0.15 -13.47
C VAL A 123 13.89 -0.95 -12.81
N SER A 124 14.73 -1.61 -13.60
CA SER A 124 15.59 -2.70 -13.12
C SER A 124 16.65 -2.23 -12.12
N THR A 125 17.07 -0.98 -12.22
CA THR A 125 18.05 -0.36 -11.30
C THR A 125 17.98 1.16 -11.39
N VAL A 126 18.32 1.83 -10.30
CA VAL A 126 18.56 3.28 -10.24
C VAL A 126 20.04 3.60 -10.04
N LYS A 127 20.89 2.57 -9.97
CA LYS A 127 22.36 2.71 -9.76
C LYS A 127 23.14 2.86 -11.06
N SER A 128 22.50 2.73 -12.21
CA SER A 128 23.08 2.89 -13.54
C SER A 128 22.16 3.71 -14.44
N LYS A 129 22.76 4.39 -15.44
CA LYS A 129 21.99 5.01 -16.53
C LYS A 129 21.45 3.98 -17.53
N ASP A 130 22.07 2.80 -17.56
CA ASP A 130 21.61 1.66 -18.36
C ASP A 130 20.64 0.84 -17.52
N TYR A 131 19.36 1.10 -17.69
CA TYR A 131 18.27 0.40 -16.99
C TYR A 131 17.23 -0.11 -17.99
N LEU A 132 16.47 -1.11 -17.58
CA LEU A 132 15.34 -1.65 -18.31
C LEU A 132 14.04 -1.23 -17.62
N SER A 133 13.03 -0.86 -18.39
CA SER A 133 11.66 -0.78 -17.88
C SER A 133 11.13 -2.19 -17.63
N LEU A 134 10.65 -2.45 -16.42
CA LEU A 134 10.09 -3.74 -16.06
C LEU A 134 8.61 -3.79 -16.44
N LYS A 135 8.07 -5.02 -16.54
CA LYS A 135 6.63 -5.22 -16.71
C LYS A 135 5.90 -4.60 -15.51
N PRO A 136 4.91 -3.71 -15.73
CA PRO A 136 4.18 -3.09 -14.64
C PRO A 136 3.28 -4.10 -13.91
N TYR A 137 3.04 -3.86 -12.62
CA TYR A 137 1.93 -4.46 -11.88
C TYR A 137 0.71 -3.57 -12.03
N THR A 138 -0.44 -4.16 -12.34
CA THR A 138 -1.66 -3.42 -12.63
C THR A 138 -2.84 -3.95 -11.85
N PHE A 139 -3.66 -3.04 -11.35
CA PHE A 139 -4.89 -3.33 -10.64
C PHE A 139 -6.02 -2.47 -11.23
N ARG A 140 -7.25 -3.00 -11.23
CA ARG A 140 -8.45 -2.21 -11.53
C ARG A 140 -9.30 -2.09 -10.28
N VAL A 141 -9.50 -0.88 -9.82
CA VAL A 141 -10.37 -0.57 -8.68
C VAL A 141 -11.73 -0.14 -9.22
N GLU A 142 -12.74 -0.93 -8.99
CA GLU A 142 -14.12 -0.59 -9.35
C GLU A 142 -14.73 0.36 -8.31
N HIS A 143 -15.68 1.17 -8.75
CA HIS A 143 -16.37 2.13 -7.91
C HIS A 143 -17.08 1.43 -6.73
N ASN A 144 -16.78 1.86 -5.51
CA ASN A 144 -17.37 1.36 -4.25
C ASN A 144 -17.27 -0.16 -4.02
N LYS A 145 -16.25 -0.81 -4.55
CA LYS A 145 -16.02 -2.22 -4.32
C LYS A 145 -14.61 -2.48 -3.78
N PRO A 146 -14.46 -3.39 -2.81
CA PRO A 146 -13.15 -3.90 -2.46
C PRO A 146 -12.53 -4.62 -3.66
N TYR A 147 -11.22 -4.58 -3.74
CA TYR A 147 -10.47 -5.39 -4.69
C TYR A 147 -10.50 -6.86 -4.24
N THR A 148 -10.74 -7.78 -5.18
CA THR A 148 -10.82 -9.25 -4.95
C THR A 148 -9.92 -10.02 -5.90
#